data_d5bc6cfb2c37656e0ec10bf8513fb959
#
_entry.id   d5bc6cfb2c37656e0ec10bf8513fb959
#
_cell.length_a   1.000
_cell.length_b   1.000
_cell.length_c   1.000
_cell.angle_alpha   90.00
_cell.angle_beta   90.00
_cell.angle_gamma   90.00
#
_symmetry.space_group_name_H-M   'P 1'
#
loop_
_entity.id
_entity.type
_entity.pdbx_description
1 polymer ?
#
loop_
_entity_poly.entity_id
_entity_poly.type
_entity_poly.pdbx_seq_one_letter_code
_entity_poly.pdbx_strand_id
1 'polypeptide(L)'
;MLRSPEGYAGLKNLSNTCYLNSLLTQLFMNVGFRDFMLQLNLEDPDGSQKLLYETKKLFGHMQETWSKSVDSQAFVDTIRTYDNEPIDVTIQMDVDEFYNLLFDRWEAQISDNESKKRFRSFYGGQLVQQIKSKECPHISERLEPFSAIQCEIKDKASLEDSLQAYVEGEIMQGGK
;
A
#
# COMPACT_ATOMS: atom_id res chain seq x y z
N MET A 1 -6.18 22.03 18.91
CA MET A 1 -4.98 22.75 18.43
C MET A 1 -5.06 22.78 16.91
N LEU A 2 -4.92 23.95 16.28
CA LEU A 2 -5.05 24.10 14.82
C LEU A 2 -3.75 23.72 14.11
N ARG A 3 -3.85 23.18 12.87
CA ARG A 3 -2.71 22.95 12.00
C ARG A 3 -2.12 24.26 11.49
N SER A 4 -0.85 24.24 11.07
CA SER A 4 -0.27 25.35 10.30
C SER A 4 -1.01 25.50 8.97
N PRO A 5 -1.15 26.70 8.40
CA PRO A 5 -1.74 26.90 7.07
C PRO A 5 -1.06 26.09 5.97
N GLU A 6 0.25 25.84 6.10
CA GLU A 6 1.06 25.05 5.17
C GLU A 6 1.22 23.58 5.61
N GLY A 7 0.65 23.21 6.78
CA GLY A 7 0.78 21.88 7.35
C GLY A 7 -0.32 20.93 6.91
N TYR A 8 -0.04 19.64 7.02
CA TYR A 8 -1.02 18.56 6.82
C TYR A 8 -1.57 18.09 8.17
N ALA A 9 -2.80 17.57 8.18
CA ALA A 9 -3.36 16.92 9.34
C ALA A 9 -2.69 15.54 9.52
N GLY A 10 -2.20 15.26 10.74
CA GLY A 10 -1.73 13.93 11.10
C GLY A 10 -2.87 12.99 11.48
N LEU A 11 -2.56 11.74 11.76
CA LEU A 11 -3.49 10.77 12.31
C LEU A 11 -3.20 10.55 13.79
N LYS A 12 -4.26 10.45 14.61
CA LYS A 12 -4.10 10.08 16.02
C LYS A 12 -3.57 8.65 16.13
N ASN A 13 -2.65 8.44 17.07
CA ASN A 13 -2.25 7.08 17.41
C ASN A 13 -3.28 6.48 18.37
N LEU A 14 -3.91 5.37 17.97
CA LEU A 14 -4.94 4.69 18.75
C LEU A 14 -4.39 3.72 19.81
N SER A 15 -3.14 3.37 19.73
CA SER A 15 -2.27 2.61 20.64
C SER A 15 -0.95 2.29 19.94
N ASN A 16 -0.86 1.16 19.22
CA ASN A 16 0.30 0.74 18.42
C ASN A 16 0.02 0.82 16.91
N THR A 17 -0.69 1.86 16.45
CA THR A 17 -1.10 2.04 15.05
C THR A 17 -0.13 2.88 14.22
N CYS A 18 1.13 3.02 14.64
CA CYS A 18 2.11 3.84 13.91
C CYS A 18 2.38 3.32 12.48
N TYR A 19 2.40 2.00 12.27
CA TYR A 19 2.53 1.35 10.97
C TYR A 19 1.37 1.73 10.03
N LEU A 20 0.15 1.71 10.53
CA LEU A 20 -1.07 2.10 9.82
C LEU A 20 -1.04 3.61 9.50
N ASN A 21 -0.73 4.44 10.49
CA ASN A 21 -0.70 5.90 10.31
C ASN A 21 0.36 6.33 9.30
N SER A 22 1.54 5.71 9.31
CA SER A 22 2.60 6.00 8.35
C SER A 22 2.20 5.62 6.93
N LEU A 23 1.67 4.41 6.73
CA LEU A 23 1.19 3.95 5.44
C LEU A 23 0.07 4.84 4.88
N LEU A 24 -0.99 5.09 5.67
CA LEU A 24 -2.10 5.94 5.24
C LEU A 24 -1.66 7.36 4.90
N THR A 25 -0.71 7.91 5.66
CA THR A 25 -0.16 9.24 5.37
C THR A 25 0.57 9.25 4.02
N GLN A 26 1.39 8.24 3.72
CA GLN A 26 2.07 8.13 2.42
C GLN A 26 1.07 7.97 1.26
N LEU A 27 0.07 7.14 1.43
CA LEU A 27 -0.99 6.95 0.42
C LEU A 27 -1.80 8.24 0.20
N PHE A 28 -2.13 8.96 1.27
CA PHE A 28 -2.80 10.26 1.20
C PHE A 28 -1.95 11.32 0.49
N MET A 29 -0.63 11.33 0.69
CA MET A 29 0.30 12.27 0.05
C MET A 29 0.50 11.99 -1.44
N ASN A 30 0.19 10.80 -1.92
CA ASN A 30 0.09 10.53 -3.35
C ASN A 30 -1.20 11.15 -3.91
N VAL A 31 -1.05 12.32 -4.56
CA VAL A 31 -2.19 13.12 -5.05
C VAL A 31 -3.08 12.32 -6.00
N GLY A 32 -2.48 11.54 -6.91
CA GLY A 32 -3.24 10.72 -7.85
C GLY A 32 -4.06 9.62 -7.18
N PHE A 33 -3.47 8.93 -6.20
CA PHE A 33 -4.16 7.89 -5.43
C PHE A 33 -5.27 8.49 -4.56
N ARG A 34 -4.98 9.60 -3.86
CA ARG A 34 -5.98 10.31 -3.05
C ARG A 34 -7.18 10.75 -3.88
N ASP A 35 -6.94 11.38 -5.04
CA ASP A 35 -7.99 11.82 -5.94
C ASP A 35 -8.83 10.65 -6.44
N PHE A 36 -8.19 9.56 -6.85
CA PHE A 36 -8.86 8.32 -7.22
C PHE A 36 -9.78 7.82 -6.09
N MET A 37 -9.26 7.70 -4.86
CA MET A 37 -10.05 7.20 -3.73
C MET A 37 -11.23 8.11 -3.40
N LEU A 38 -11.04 9.44 -3.45
CA LEU A 38 -12.10 10.41 -3.21
C LEU A 38 -13.19 10.40 -4.30
N GLN A 39 -12.85 10.06 -5.53
CA GLN A 39 -13.78 10.04 -6.65
C GLN A 39 -14.50 8.69 -6.86
N LEU A 40 -14.05 7.60 -6.18
CA LEU A 40 -14.72 6.31 -6.30
C LEU A 40 -16.23 6.43 -6.08
N ASN A 41 -17.01 5.90 -7.02
CA ASN A 41 -18.45 5.77 -6.84
C ASN A 41 -18.74 4.52 -6.01
N LEU A 42 -19.47 4.69 -4.91
CA LEU A 42 -19.85 3.61 -3.99
C LEU A 42 -21.36 3.37 -4.11
N GLU A 43 -21.71 2.13 -4.38
CA GLU A 43 -23.11 1.69 -4.53
C GLU A 43 -23.71 1.25 -3.19
N ASP A 44 -22.88 0.70 -2.29
CA ASP A 44 -23.26 0.19 -0.98
C ASP A 44 -22.29 0.65 0.13
N PRO A 45 -22.28 1.97 0.44
CA PRO A 45 -21.27 2.55 1.34
C PRO A 45 -21.43 2.09 2.81
N ASP A 46 -22.61 1.73 3.24
CA ASP A 46 -22.89 1.28 4.62
C ASP A 46 -22.79 -0.25 4.79
N GLY A 47 -22.68 -1.01 3.69
CA GLY A 47 -22.61 -2.47 3.67
C GLY A 47 -21.26 -2.98 3.15
N SER A 48 -21.29 -3.59 1.96
CA SER A 48 -20.12 -4.28 1.37
C SER A 48 -18.93 -3.38 1.03
N GLN A 49 -19.13 -2.06 0.90
CA GLN A 49 -18.11 -1.07 0.55
C GLN A 49 -17.72 -0.15 1.72
N LYS A 50 -18.02 -0.57 2.94
CA LYS A 50 -17.85 0.27 4.14
C LYS A 50 -16.39 0.70 4.38
N LEU A 51 -15.41 -0.17 4.10
CA LEU A 51 -14.00 0.19 4.25
C LEU A 51 -13.60 1.30 3.26
N LEU A 52 -14.03 1.21 2.00
CA LEU A 52 -13.80 2.28 1.01
C LEU A 52 -14.48 3.58 1.43
N TYR A 53 -15.71 3.50 1.94
CA TYR A 53 -16.45 4.66 2.41
C TYR A 53 -15.73 5.37 3.57
N GLU A 54 -15.30 4.63 4.59
CA GLU A 54 -14.56 5.20 5.71
C GLU A 54 -13.17 5.71 5.28
N THR A 55 -12.55 5.10 4.27
CA THR A 55 -11.30 5.63 3.66
C THR A 55 -11.56 7.00 3.01
N LYS A 56 -12.62 7.13 2.21
CA LYS A 56 -13.02 8.42 1.59
C LYS A 56 -13.24 9.49 2.65
N LYS A 57 -13.98 9.17 3.71
CA LYS A 57 -14.24 10.09 4.83
C LYS A 57 -12.94 10.51 5.51
N LEU A 58 -12.06 9.55 5.79
CA LEU A 58 -10.79 9.81 6.44
C LEU A 58 -9.92 10.75 5.59
N PHE A 59 -9.78 10.45 4.29
CA PHE A 59 -9.01 11.29 3.36
C PHE A 59 -9.64 12.67 3.18
N GLY A 60 -10.97 12.77 3.09
CA GLY A 60 -11.68 14.03 3.07
C GLY A 60 -11.43 14.87 4.33
N HIS A 61 -11.51 14.24 5.51
CA HIS A 61 -11.20 14.90 6.77
C HIS A 61 -9.72 15.34 6.85
N MET A 62 -8.78 14.52 6.42
CA MET A 62 -7.35 14.89 6.38
C MET A 62 -7.10 16.10 5.47
N GLN A 63 -7.85 16.21 4.39
CA GLN A 63 -7.72 17.31 3.43
C GLN A 63 -8.33 18.61 3.97
N GLU A 64 -9.55 18.56 4.51
CA GLU A 64 -10.36 19.73 4.81
C GLU A 64 -10.21 20.24 6.25
N THR A 65 -9.76 19.40 7.18
CA THR A 65 -9.73 19.80 8.60
C THR A 65 -8.69 20.87 8.90
N TRP A 66 -9.04 21.79 9.80
CA TRP A 66 -8.10 22.73 10.42
C TRP A 66 -7.43 22.16 11.68
N SER A 67 -7.83 20.97 12.13
CA SER A 67 -7.20 20.30 13.26
C SER A 67 -5.81 19.76 12.90
N LYS A 68 -4.91 19.72 13.88
CA LYS A 68 -3.57 19.09 13.69
C LYS A 68 -3.65 17.60 13.42
N SER A 69 -4.72 16.93 13.86
CA SER A 69 -4.89 15.49 13.68
C SER A 69 -6.35 15.11 13.48
N VAL A 70 -6.53 14.03 12.76
CA VAL A 70 -7.82 13.35 12.50
C VAL A 70 -7.84 12.04 13.28
N ASP A 71 -9.02 11.67 13.76
CA ASP A 71 -9.28 10.38 14.39
C ASP A 71 -9.55 9.34 13.31
N SER A 72 -8.80 8.26 13.32
CA SER A 72 -8.94 7.16 12.34
C SER A 72 -9.76 5.97 12.87
N GLN A 73 -10.37 6.07 14.07
CA GLN A 73 -11.05 4.93 14.72
C GLN A 73 -12.13 4.32 13.82
N ALA A 74 -13.01 5.14 13.24
CA ALA A 74 -14.09 4.66 12.37
C ALA A 74 -13.58 3.86 11.15
N PHE A 75 -12.46 4.30 10.56
CA PHE A 75 -11.78 3.57 9.49
C PHE A 75 -11.21 2.24 10.02
N VAL A 76 -10.49 2.28 11.14
CA VAL A 76 -9.86 1.09 11.74
C VAL A 76 -10.91 0.03 12.08
N ASP A 77 -12.06 0.42 12.61
CA ASP A 77 -13.16 -0.47 12.96
C ASP A 77 -13.74 -1.24 11.74
N THR A 78 -13.46 -0.80 10.53
CA THR A 78 -13.90 -1.49 9.30
C THR A 78 -12.90 -2.49 8.75
N ILE A 79 -11.65 -2.46 9.21
CA ILE A 79 -10.62 -3.37 8.72
C ILE A 79 -10.83 -4.76 9.32
N ARG A 80 -10.73 -5.78 8.46
CA ARG A 80 -10.81 -7.18 8.86
C ARG A 80 -9.56 -7.92 8.38
N THR A 81 -9.01 -8.76 9.25
CA THR A 81 -7.93 -9.70 8.91
C THR A 81 -8.39 -10.71 7.87
N TYR A 82 -7.50 -11.57 7.39
CA TYR A 82 -7.87 -12.66 6.48
C TYR A 82 -8.85 -13.65 7.13
N ASP A 83 -8.80 -13.81 8.46
CA ASP A 83 -9.73 -14.62 9.25
C ASP A 83 -11.04 -13.89 9.57
N ASN A 84 -11.25 -12.70 8.97
CA ASN A 84 -12.43 -11.84 9.18
C ASN A 84 -12.57 -11.25 10.59
N GLU A 85 -11.50 -11.27 11.38
CA GLU A 85 -11.46 -10.66 12.71
C GLU A 85 -11.08 -9.17 12.63
N PRO A 86 -11.51 -8.33 13.59
CA PRO A 86 -11.03 -6.96 13.69
C PRO A 86 -9.51 -6.93 13.91
N ILE A 87 -8.83 -5.90 13.42
CA ILE A 87 -7.42 -5.70 13.77
C ILE A 87 -7.30 -5.28 15.24
N ASP A 88 -6.29 -5.83 15.93
CA ASP A 88 -5.97 -5.45 17.30
C ASP A 88 -4.99 -4.26 17.29
N VAL A 89 -5.49 -3.07 17.64
CA VAL A 89 -4.69 -1.83 17.67
C VAL A 89 -3.62 -1.82 18.76
N THR A 90 -3.63 -2.78 19.69
CA THR A 90 -2.62 -2.93 20.74
C THR A 90 -1.39 -3.70 20.26
N ILE A 91 -1.49 -4.37 19.12
CA ILE A 91 -0.41 -5.13 18.50
C ILE A 91 0.11 -4.37 17.28
N GLN A 92 1.43 -4.17 17.23
CA GLN A 92 2.08 -3.60 16.06
C GLN A 92 2.20 -4.69 14.97
N MET A 93 1.68 -4.39 13.77
CA MET A 93 1.85 -5.25 12.60
C MET A 93 3.07 -4.82 11.77
N ASP A 94 3.59 -5.74 10.98
CA ASP A 94 4.51 -5.41 9.90
C ASP A 94 3.78 -4.57 8.84
N VAL A 95 4.44 -3.51 8.36
CA VAL A 95 3.81 -2.58 7.41
C VAL A 95 3.54 -3.20 6.04
N ASP A 96 4.37 -4.15 5.59
CA ASP A 96 4.18 -4.86 4.33
C ASP A 96 2.99 -5.82 4.42
N GLU A 97 2.88 -6.56 5.54
CA GLU A 97 1.71 -7.40 5.82
C GLU A 97 0.43 -6.56 5.85
N PHE A 98 0.45 -5.42 6.53
CA PHE A 98 -0.71 -4.54 6.61
C PHE A 98 -1.04 -3.89 5.25
N TYR A 99 -0.03 -3.51 4.47
CA TYR A 99 -0.20 -3.00 3.11
C TYR A 99 -0.96 -4.01 2.24
N ASN A 100 -0.50 -5.25 2.20
CA ASN A 100 -1.12 -6.31 1.40
C ASN A 100 -2.58 -6.55 1.84
N LEU A 101 -2.82 -6.67 3.16
CA LEU A 101 -4.16 -6.81 3.71
C LEU A 101 -5.10 -5.67 3.28
N LEU A 102 -4.65 -4.43 3.43
CA LEU A 102 -5.45 -3.25 3.15
C LEU A 102 -5.78 -3.14 1.65
N PHE A 103 -4.81 -3.38 0.79
CA PHE A 103 -4.98 -3.34 -0.66
C PHE A 103 -5.92 -4.43 -1.15
N ASP A 104 -5.79 -5.65 -0.65
CA ASP A 104 -6.72 -6.75 -0.97
C ASP A 104 -8.15 -6.41 -0.57
N ARG A 105 -8.34 -5.83 0.63
CA ARG A 105 -9.66 -5.45 1.13
C ARG A 105 -10.28 -4.30 0.33
N TRP A 106 -9.50 -3.29 -0.03
CA TRP A 106 -9.97 -2.20 -0.89
C TRP A 106 -10.37 -2.71 -2.28
N GLU A 107 -9.49 -3.49 -2.91
CA GLU A 107 -9.76 -4.03 -4.25
C GLU A 107 -10.99 -4.92 -4.30
N ALA A 108 -11.19 -5.76 -3.27
CA ALA A 108 -12.37 -6.60 -3.15
C ALA A 108 -13.68 -5.78 -3.10
N GLN A 109 -13.64 -4.56 -2.56
CA GLN A 109 -14.81 -3.68 -2.44
C GLN A 109 -15.05 -2.77 -3.66
N ILE A 110 -14.09 -2.62 -4.55
CA ILE A 110 -14.28 -1.89 -5.80
C ILE A 110 -15.17 -2.74 -6.72
N SER A 111 -16.31 -2.21 -7.18
CA SER A 111 -17.30 -2.98 -7.95
C SER A 111 -16.92 -3.15 -9.40
N ASP A 112 -16.45 -2.10 -10.07
CA ASP A 112 -16.19 -2.12 -11.49
C ASP A 112 -14.74 -2.47 -11.87
N ASN A 113 -14.57 -3.17 -12.99
CA ASN A 113 -13.27 -3.66 -13.44
C ASN A 113 -12.30 -2.54 -13.89
N GLU A 114 -12.80 -1.43 -14.39
CA GLU A 114 -11.94 -0.31 -14.81
C GLU A 114 -11.33 0.38 -13.63
N SER A 115 -12.11 0.63 -12.57
CA SER A 115 -11.60 1.15 -11.29
C SER A 115 -10.62 0.19 -10.63
N LYS A 116 -10.84 -1.13 -10.66
CA LYS A 116 -9.86 -2.13 -10.19
C LYS A 116 -8.55 -2.04 -10.94
N LYS A 117 -8.60 -1.96 -12.27
CA LYS A 117 -7.41 -1.82 -13.11
C LYS A 117 -6.65 -0.53 -12.80
N ARG A 118 -7.37 0.59 -12.66
CA ARG A 118 -6.79 1.88 -12.29
C ARG A 118 -6.18 1.83 -10.88
N PHE A 119 -6.86 1.21 -9.91
CA PHE A 119 -6.36 1.01 -8.55
C PHE A 119 -5.01 0.28 -8.55
N ARG A 120 -4.92 -0.85 -9.25
CA ARG A 120 -3.68 -1.62 -9.37
C ARG A 120 -2.55 -0.84 -10.04
N SER A 121 -2.86 0.08 -10.96
CA SER A 121 -1.84 0.84 -11.69
C SER A 121 -1.09 1.88 -10.85
N PHE A 122 -1.58 2.23 -9.65
CA PHE A 122 -0.90 3.20 -8.80
C PHE A 122 0.40 2.65 -8.19
N TYR A 123 0.44 1.36 -7.89
CA TYR A 123 1.56 0.72 -7.18
C TYR A 123 1.97 -0.61 -7.82
N GLY A 124 1.23 -1.10 -8.81
CA GLY A 124 1.55 -2.32 -9.53
C GLY A 124 2.60 -2.11 -10.61
N GLY A 125 3.47 -3.11 -10.77
CA GLY A 125 4.44 -3.18 -11.84
C GLY A 125 4.64 -4.62 -12.31
N GLN A 126 5.60 -4.82 -13.22
CA GLN A 126 6.01 -6.14 -13.69
C GLN A 126 7.51 -6.31 -13.55
N LEU A 127 7.91 -7.41 -12.94
CA LEU A 127 9.28 -7.89 -12.91
C LEU A 127 9.47 -8.89 -14.05
N VAL A 128 10.64 -8.87 -14.65
CA VAL A 128 11.08 -9.87 -15.61
C VAL A 128 12.16 -10.71 -14.96
N GLN A 129 11.84 -11.95 -14.61
CA GLN A 129 12.85 -12.93 -14.18
C GLN A 129 13.52 -13.50 -15.43
N GLN A 130 14.82 -13.26 -15.58
CA GLN A 130 15.63 -13.74 -16.70
C GLN A 130 16.62 -14.80 -16.24
N ILE A 131 16.64 -15.91 -16.94
CA ILE A 131 17.70 -16.93 -16.83
C ILE A 131 18.48 -16.95 -18.14
N LYS A 132 19.75 -16.57 -18.07
CA LYS A 132 20.66 -16.55 -19.23
C LYS A 132 21.65 -17.73 -19.13
N SER A 133 21.70 -18.56 -20.17
CA SER A 133 22.72 -19.58 -20.27
C SER A 133 24.08 -18.93 -20.58
N LYS A 134 25.16 -19.46 -19.97
CA LYS A 134 26.54 -19.08 -20.33
C LYS A 134 27.07 -19.84 -21.53
N GLU A 135 26.45 -20.98 -21.86
CA GLU A 135 26.92 -21.91 -22.89
C GLU A 135 26.23 -21.70 -24.24
N CYS A 136 25.10 -21.01 -24.27
CA CYS A 136 24.33 -20.75 -25.50
C CYS A 136 23.56 -19.40 -25.38
N PRO A 137 23.11 -18.80 -26.49
CA PRO A 137 22.38 -17.54 -26.49
C PRO A 137 20.94 -17.65 -25.96
N HIS A 138 20.58 -18.77 -25.34
CA HIS A 138 19.23 -18.97 -24.81
C HIS A 138 18.96 -18.11 -23.58
N ILE A 139 17.83 -17.40 -23.59
CA ILE A 139 17.31 -16.60 -22.50
C ILE A 139 15.89 -17.10 -22.22
N SER A 140 15.64 -17.48 -20.97
CA SER A 140 14.29 -17.77 -20.47
C SER A 140 13.80 -16.59 -19.67
N GLU A 141 12.59 -16.11 -19.95
CA GLU A 141 11.98 -14.96 -19.29
C GLU A 141 10.62 -15.35 -18.69
N ARG A 142 10.37 -14.86 -17.49
CA ARG A 142 9.08 -14.96 -16.83
C ARG A 142 8.66 -13.60 -16.30
N LEU A 143 7.45 -13.18 -16.65
CA LEU A 143 6.84 -11.96 -16.13
C LEU A 143 6.13 -12.26 -14.82
N GLU A 144 6.42 -11.47 -13.79
CA GLU A 144 5.77 -11.56 -12.49
C GLU A 144 5.22 -10.19 -12.09
N PRO A 145 3.92 -10.08 -11.74
CA PRO A 145 3.38 -8.85 -11.22
C PRO A 145 3.93 -8.60 -9.80
N PHE A 146 4.14 -7.33 -9.45
CA PHE A 146 4.48 -6.94 -8.09
C PHE A 146 3.73 -5.65 -7.70
N SER A 147 3.56 -5.44 -6.41
CA SER A 147 3.00 -4.21 -5.84
C SER A 147 3.95 -3.56 -4.82
N ALA A 148 4.94 -4.28 -4.36
CA ALA A 148 6.01 -3.81 -3.49
C ALA A 148 7.34 -4.48 -3.84
N ILE A 149 8.45 -3.80 -3.60
CA ILE A 149 9.80 -4.33 -3.74
C ILE A 149 10.46 -4.31 -2.37
N GLN A 150 10.89 -5.48 -1.90
CA GLN A 150 11.65 -5.60 -0.66
C GLN A 150 13.12 -5.33 -0.95
N CYS A 151 13.62 -4.19 -0.50
CA CYS A 151 14.99 -3.76 -0.72
C CYS A 151 15.85 -4.10 0.50
N GLU A 152 17.01 -4.73 0.27
CA GLU A 152 18.02 -4.91 1.30
C GLU A 152 18.65 -3.56 1.66
N ILE A 153 18.64 -3.20 2.95
CA ILE A 153 19.20 -1.93 3.44
C ILE A 153 20.57 -2.09 4.09
N LYS A 154 20.93 -3.32 4.49
CA LYS A 154 22.23 -3.58 5.14
C LYS A 154 23.36 -3.32 4.16
N ASP A 155 24.36 -2.56 4.59
CA ASP A 155 25.53 -2.20 3.81
C ASP A 155 25.23 -1.46 2.48
N LYS A 156 24.08 -0.78 2.40
CA LYS A 156 23.67 0.07 1.28
C LYS A 156 23.66 1.53 1.71
N ALA A 157 24.24 2.40 0.90
CA ALA A 157 24.34 3.83 1.17
C ALA A 157 23.11 4.62 0.66
N SER A 158 22.39 4.07 -0.34
CA SER A 158 21.26 4.73 -0.98
C SER A 158 20.19 3.71 -1.40
N LEU A 159 19.00 4.21 -1.76
CA LEU A 159 17.94 3.39 -2.35
C LEU A 159 18.37 2.81 -3.70
N GLU A 160 19.12 3.60 -4.49
CA GLU A 160 19.65 3.18 -5.78
C GLU A 160 20.59 1.97 -5.63
N ASP A 161 21.46 1.95 -4.60
CA ASP A 161 22.32 0.81 -4.31
C ASP A 161 21.51 -0.44 -3.96
N SER A 162 20.42 -0.28 -3.20
CA SER A 162 19.54 -1.38 -2.84
C SER A 162 18.78 -1.93 -4.06
N LEU A 163 18.27 -1.06 -4.93
CA LEU A 163 17.61 -1.45 -6.17
C LEU A 163 18.59 -2.08 -7.15
N GLN A 164 19.83 -1.57 -7.24
CA GLN A 164 20.88 -2.16 -8.07
C GLN A 164 21.18 -3.60 -7.60
N ALA A 165 21.33 -3.81 -6.29
CA ALA A 165 21.52 -5.14 -5.71
C ALA A 165 20.33 -6.07 -5.98
N TYR A 166 19.11 -5.55 -5.91
CA TYR A 166 17.89 -6.34 -6.19
C TYR A 166 17.85 -6.86 -7.63
N VAL A 167 18.35 -6.10 -8.62
CA VAL A 167 18.39 -6.50 -10.04
C VAL A 167 19.70 -7.18 -10.44
N GLU A 168 20.70 -7.27 -9.55
CA GLU A 168 21.92 -8.02 -9.81
C GLU A 168 21.62 -9.50 -9.97
N GLY A 169 22.12 -10.07 -11.06
CA GLY A 169 21.95 -11.48 -11.35
C GLY A 169 22.87 -12.37 -10.50
N GLU A 170 22.36 -13.47 -10.01
CA GLU A 170 23.15 -14.50 -9.37
C GLU A 170 23.69 -15.52 -10.38
N ILE A 171 24.92 -15.96 -10.18
CA ILE A 171 25.50 -17.04 -10.97
C ILE A 171 25.10 -18.39 -10.37
N MET A 172 24.11 -19.06 -10.97
CA MET A 172 23.79 -20.42 -10.61
C MET A 172 24.81 -21.38 -11.23
N GLN A 173 25.57 -22.10 -10.40
CA GLN A 173 26.39 -23.23 -10.86
C GLN A 173 25.47 -24.44 -11.00
N GLY A 174 25.40 -24.98 -12.21
CA GLY A 174 24.66 -26.23 -12.46
C GLY A 174 25.22 -27.35 -11.61
N GLY A 175 24.37 -27.92 -10.73
CA GLY A 175 24.70 -29.19 -10.10
C GLY A 175 24.77 -30.28 -11.17
N LYS A 176 25.79 -31.12 -11.09
CA LYS A 176 25.93 -32.37 -11.88
C LYS A 176 24.82 -33.32 -11.53
#